data_52a2828ca5711e417e59d38714dbf6c6
#
_entry.id   52a2828ca5711e417e59d38714dbf6c6
#
_cell.length_a   1.000
_cell.length_b   1.000
_cell.length_c   1.000
_cell.angle_alpha   90.00
_cell.angle_beta   90.00
_cell.angle_gamma   90.00
#
_symmetry.space_group_name_H-M   'P 1'
#
loop_
_entity.id
_entity.type
_entity.pdbx_description
1 polymer ?
#
loop_
_entity_poly.entity_id
_entity_poly.type
_entity_poly.pdbx_seq_one_letter_code
_entity_poly.pdbx_strand_id
1 'polypeptide(L)'
;SKIDWVWVDSFNGSPLQQKVYIDLKKHGFKICQVSPELHHLDKPEYWERLAHNFLDSLQAQNVKIDMICTKLTSFWSMNSEAITDR
;
A
#
# COMPACT_ATOMS: atom_id res chain seq x y z
N SER A 1 7.82 -4.39 -24.19
CA SER A 1 8.43 -3.55 -23.14
C SER A 1 8.31 -4.22 -21.79
N LYS A 2 9.29 -4.04 -20.95
CA LYS A 2 9.27 -4.57 -19.61
C LYS A 2 8.41 -3.72 -18.71
N ILE A 3 7.64 -4.40 -17.83
CA ILE A 3 6.97 -3.75 -16.72
C ILE A 3 7.87 -3.91 -15.50
N ASP A 4 8.34 -2.80 -14.98
CA ASP A 4 9.18 -2.83 -13.79
C ASP A 4 8.35 -2.62 -12.54
N TRP A 5 8.59 -3.44 -11.55
CA TRP A 5 7.93 -3.35 -10.25
C TRP A 5 8.81 -2.63 -9.26
N VAL A 6 8.19 -1.80 -8.44
CA VAL A 6 8.86 -1.09 -7.36
C VAL A 6 8.18 -1.46 -6.05
N TRP A 7 9.00 -1.84 -5.07
CA TRP A 7 8.53 -2.08 -3.71
C TRP A 7 8.55 -0.75 -2.96
N VAL A 8 7.38 -0.34 -2.51
CA VAL A 8 7.23 0.90 -1.75
C VAL A 8 6.96 0.55 -0.29
N ASP A 9 7.78 1.06 0.59
CA ASP A 9 7.68 0.79 2.01
C ASP A 9 7.67 2.10 2.78
N SER A 10 7.09 2.07 3.98
CA SER A 10 7.09 3.20 4.89
C SER A 10 7.25 2.67 6.31
N PHE A 11 8.12 3.30 7.07
CA PHE A 11 8.50 2.79 8.38
C PHE A 11 7.77 3.48 9.54
N ASN A 12 6.90 4.43 9.23
CA ASN A 12 6.16 5.20 10.23
C ASN A 12 4.66 4.89 10.28
N GLY A 13 4.23 3.83 9.59
CA GLY A 13 2.83 3.42 9.59
C GLY A 13 1.93 4.20 8.65
N SER A 14 2.46 5.16 7.92
CA SER A 14 1.70 5.95 6.93
C SER A 14 2.26 5.75 5.53
N PRO A 15 1.42 5.88 4.49
CA PRO A 15 1.93 5.84 3.11
C PRO A 15 2.94 6.96 2.87
N LEU A 16 3.71 6.81 1.81
CA LEU A 16 4.55 7.90 1.33
C LEU A 16 3.66 9.04 0.81
N GLN A 17 4.26 10.17 0.47
CA GLN A 17 3.50 11.28 -0.08
C GLN A 17 2.92 10.91 -1.44
N GLN A 18 1.73 11.41 -1.75
CA GLN A 18 1.05 11.16 -3.01
C GLN A 18 1.94 11.39 -4.23
N LYS A 19 2.77 12.41 -4.17
CA LYS A 19 3.69 12.77 -5.25
C LYS A 19 4.59 11.60 -5.66
N VAL A 20 5.07 10.82 -4.69
CA VAL A 20 5.95 9.69 -4.95
C VAL A 20 5.25 8.64 -5.80
N TYR A 21 4.00 8.32 -5.45
CA TYR A 21 3.21 7.34 -6.20
C TYR A 21 2.91 7.83 -7.62
N ILE A 22 2.57 9.10 -7.75
CA ILE A 22 2.29 9.70 -9.06
C ILE A 22 3.53 9.65 -9.94
N ASP A 23 4.68 10.02 -9.40
CA ASP A 23 5.94 10.02 -10.16
C ASP A 23 6.33 8.62 -10.62
N LEU A 24 6.17 7.62 -9.75
CA LEU A 24 6.46 6.24 -10.10
C LEU A 24 5.57 5.76 -11.25
N LYS A 25 4.27 6.04 -11.16
CA LYS A 25 3.32 5.66 -12.22
C LYS A 25 3.63 6.36 -13.54
N LYS A 26 4.00 7.62 -13.49
CA LYS A 26 4.39 8.38 -14.69
C LYS A 26 5.58 7.77 -15.41
N HIS A 27 6.49 7.16 -14.66
CA HIS A 27 7.68 6.53 -15.23
C HIS A 27 7.44 5.06 -15.62
N GLY A 28 6.19 4.61 -15.57
CA GLY A 28 5.82 3.27 -16.02
C GLY A 28 6.03 2.16 -15.00
N PHE A 29 6.29 2.50 -13.75
CA PHE A 29 6.45 1.50 -12.70
C PHE A 29 5.11 1.00 -12.18
N LYS A 30 5.07 -0.28 -11.83
CA LYS A 30 3.99 -0.85 -11.04
C LYS A 30 4.40 -0.85 -9.58
N ILE A 31 3.47 -0.53 -8.70
CA ILE A 31 3.75 -0.33 -7.29
C ILE A 31 3.28 -1.53 -6.48
N CYS A 32 4.21 -2.15 -5.76
CA CYS A 32 3.92 -3.13 -4.75
C CYS A 32 4.12 -2.47 -3.39
N GLN A 33 3.03 -2.17 -2.71
CA GLN A 33 3.07 -1.49 -1.42
C GLN A 33 3.25 -2.50 -0.29
N VAL A 34 4.19 -2.24 0.60
CA VAL A 34 4.35 -3.03 1.81
C VAL A 34 3.38 -2.52 2.86
N SER A 35 2.55 -3.41 3.38
CA SER A 35 1.57 -3.06 4.40
C SER A 35 2.25 -2.85 5.76
N PRO A 36 1.75 -1.92 6.59
CA PRO A 36 2.46 -1.51 7.81
C PRO A 36 2.58 -2.61 8.86
N GLU A 37 1.70 -3.61 8.88
CA GLU A 37 1.80 -4.66 9.89
C GLU A 37 3.07 -5.50 9.73
N LEU A 38 3.71 -5.50 8.55
CA LEU A 38 4.93 -6.26 8.32
C LEU A 38 6.12 -5.75 9.13
N HIS A 39 6.02 -4.52 9.65
CA HIS A 39 7.01 -3.96 10.56
C HIS A 39 6.67 -4.21 12.04
N HIS A 40 5.59 -4.95 12.31
CA HIS A 40 5.11 -5.21 13.67
C HIS A 40 4.67 -6.66 13.82
N LEU A 41 5.50 -7.58 13.32
CA LEU A 41 5.16 -9.01 13.31
C LEU A 41 5.02 -9.60 14.71
N ASP A 42 5.64 -8.96 15.70
CA ASP A 42 5.57 -9.37 17.09
C ASP A 42 4.32 -8.86 17.81
N LYS A 43 3.49 -8.04 17.14
CA LYS A 43 2.32 -7.40 17.78
C LYS A 43 1.09 -7.53 16.88
N PRO A 44 0.60 -8.77 16.66
CA PRO A 44 -0.52 -8.98 15.74
C PRO A 44 -1.82 -8.31 16.20
N GLU A 45 -1.94 -7.99 17.48
CA GLU A 45 -3.11 -7.30 18.02
C GLU A 45 -3.30 -5.89 17.43
N TYR A 46 -2.25 -5.30 16.84
CA TYR A 46 -2.34 -3.97 16.24
C TYR A 46 -2.51 -4.01 14.71
N TRP A 47 -2.42 -5.18 14.09
CA TRP A 47 -2.35 -5.28 12.64
C TRP A 47 -3.55 -4.66 11.92
N GLU A 48 -4.77 -4.97 12.38
CA GLU A 48 -5.96 -4.45 11.71
C GLU A 48 -6.07 -2.94 11.83
N ARG A 49 -5.74 -2.39 13.00
CA ARG A 49 -5.74 -0.94 13.19
C ARG A 49 -4.74 -0.27 12.27
N LEU A 50 -3.53 -0.83 12.18
CA LEU A 50 -2.49 -0.30 11.30
C LEU A 50 -2.95 -0.32 9.85
N ALA A 51 -3.54 -1.42 9.42
CA ALA A 51 -4.02 -1.56 8.05
C ALA A 51 -5.17 -0.60 7.74
N HIS A 52 -6.12 -0.43 8.66
CA HIS A 52 -7.22 0.51 8.49
C HIS A 52 -6.73 1.94 8.37
N ASN A 53 -5.82 2.35 9.24
CA ASN A 53 -5.26 3.70 9.19
C ASN A 53 -4.52 3.94 7.88
N PHE A 54 -3.79 2.93 7.42
CA PHE A 54 -3.05 3.01 6.17
C PHE A 54 -3.99 3.14 4.98
N LEU A 55 -5.03 2.31 4.95
CA LEU A 55 -6.05 2.36 3.91
C LEU A 55 -6.72 3.73 3.85
N ASP A 56 -7.09 4.27 5.00
CA ASP A 56 -7.72 5.59 5.07
C ASP A 56 -6.81 6.67 4.47
N SER A 57 -5.52 6.60 4.76
CA SER A 57 -4.54 7.54 4.21
C SER A 57 -4.40 7.40 2.70
N LEU A 58 -4.36 6.17 2.19
CA LEU A 58 -4.30 5.94 0.74
C LEU A 58 -5.52 6.52 0.04
N GLN A 59 -6.70 6.29 0.60
CA GLN A 59 -7.94 6.80 0.04
C GLN A 59 -8.03 8.32 0.12
N ALA A 60 -7.63 8.89 1.24
CA ALA A 60 -7.65 10.35 1.44
C ALA A 60 -6.77 11.07 0.42
N GLN A 61 -5.66 10.47 0.04
CA GLN A 61 -4.74 11.02 -0.96
C GLN A 61 -5.05 10.56 -2.38
N ASN A 62 -6.07 9.71 -2.55
CA ASN A 62 -6.42 9.12 -3.83
C ASN A 62 -5.23 8.40 -4.48
N VAL A 63 -4.47 7.67 -3.66
CA VAL A 63 -3.31 6.90 -4.12
C VAL A 63 -3.80 5.55 -4.63
N LYS A 64 -3.28 5.14 -5.79
CA LYS A 64 -3.56 3.83 -6.38
C LYS A 64 -2.28 3.01 -6.43
N ILE A 65 -2.40 1.73 -6.09
CA ILE A 65 -1.29 0.78 -6.09
C ILE A 65 -1.67 -0.44 -6.93
N ASP A 66 -0.70 -1.25 -7.28
CA ASP A 66 -0.94 -2.41 -8.15
C ASP A 66 -0.95 -3.71 -7.37
N MET A 67 -0.23 -3.79 -6.27
CA MET A 67 -0.15 -4.98 -5.43
C MET A 67 0.17 -4.54 -4.00
N ILE A 68 -0.22 -5.37 -3.04
CA ILE A 68 0.16 -5.13 -1.65
C ILE A 68 0.79 -6.40 -1.07
N CYS A 69 1.90 -6.21 -0.35
CA CYS A 69 2.55 -7.28 0.40
C CYS A 69 2.06 -7.20 1.84
N THR A 70 1.38 -8.25 2.31
CA THR A 70 0.65 -8.17 3.56
C THR A 70 0.46 -9.55 4.20
N LYS A 71 0.23 -9.56 5.50
CA LYS A 71 -0.28 -10.71 6.24
C LYS A 71 -1.80 -10.72 6.35
N LEU A 72 -2.45 -9.60 5.97
CA LEU A 72 -3.89 -9.43 6.09
C LEU A 72 -4.55 -9.53 4.70
N THR A 73 -4.42 -10.69 4.07
CA THR A 73 -4.85 -10.87 2.68
C THR A 73 -6.34 -10.64 2.49
N SER A 74 -7.18 -11.13 3.41
CA SER A 74 -8.63 -10.94 3.30
C SER A 74 -9.02 -9.48 3.43
N PHE A 75 -8.41 -8.76 4.37
CA PHE A 75 -8.67 -7.33 4.54
C PHE A 75 -8.41 -6.55 3.25
N TRP A 76 -7.23 -6.75 2.67
CA TRP A 76 -6.84 -6.00 1.47
C TRP A 76 -7.60 -6.46 0.24
N SER A 77 -7.94 -7.75 0.16
CA SER A 77 -8.77 -8.26 -0.94
C SER A 77 -10.15 -7.61 -0.93
N MET A 78 -10.75 -7.44 0.24
CA MET A 78 -12.07 -6.81 0.37
C MET A 78 -12.04 -5.32 0.06
N ASN A 79 -10.88 -4.67 0.16
CA ASN A 79 -10.75 -3.23 -0.07
C ASN A 79 -9.99 -2.90 -1.35
N SER A 80 -9.77 -3.88 -2.21
CA SER A 80 -8.92 -3.72 -3.39
C SER A 80 -9.43 -2.66 -4.37
N GLU A 81 -10.74 -2.55 -4.56
CA GLU A 81 -11.30 -1.60 -5.51
C GLU A 81 -11.01 -0.14 -5.13
N ALA A 82 -10.86 0.12 -3.83
CA ALA A 82 -10.59 1.47 -3.34
C ALA A 82 -9.18 1.94 -3.67
N ILE A 83 -8.24 1.02 -3.89
CA ILE A 83 -6.81 1.33 -3.98
C ILE A 83 -6.13 0.82 -5.25
N THR A 84 -6.87 0.21 -6.19
CA THR A 84 -6.29 -0.26 -7.44
C THR A 84 -6.93 0.47 -8.63
N ASP A 85 -6.12 0.73 -9.64
CA ASP A 85 -6.62 1.23 -10.93
C ASP A 85 -7.21 0.08 -11.72
N ARG A 86 -8.36 0.36 -12.34
CA ARG A 86 -9.00 -0.59 -13.22
C ARG A 86 -9.29 0.01 -14.58
#